data_f23ceb290bffd8229283e19be7b9b474
#
_entry.id   f23ceb290bffd8229283e19be7b9b474
#
_cell.length_a   1.000
_cell.length_b   1.000
_cell.length_c   1.000
_cell.angle_alpha   90.00
_cell.angle_beta   90.00
_cell.angle_gamma   90.00
#
_symmetry.space_group_name_H-M   'P 1'
#
loop_
_entity.id
_entity.type
_entity.pdbx_description
1 polymer ?
#
loop_
_entity_poly.entity_id
_entity_poly.type
_entity_poly.pdbx_seq_one_letter_code
_entity_poly.pdbx_strand_id
1 'polypeptide(L)'
;SCYALRGVVHNPGKRAVVDADLFAQIFDRGGEPALQNRTRVGSLGDVPPGDSDFALRLSIPAGTPEPLSVSKARARGFTAPVRTRAGSDDELLPLELELQG
;
A
#
# COMPACT_ATOMS: atom_id res chain seq x y z
N SER A 1 -7.36 -16.01 -11.74
CA SER A 1 -8.49 -15.24 -11.21
C SER A 1 -8.04 -13.85 -10.79
N CYS A 2 -8.82 -12.87 -11.11
CA CYS A 2 -8.53 -11.48 -10.75
C CYS A 2 -9.37 -11.05 -9.57
N TYR A 3 -8.73 -10.39 -8.63
CA TYR A 3 -9.37 -9.83 -7.45
C TYR A 3 -9.06 -8.35 -7.36
N ALA A 4 -9.93 -7.62 -6.70
CA ALA A 4 -9.68 -6.23 -6.37
C ALA A 4 -9.51 -6.12 -4.86
N LEU A 5 -8.39 -5.57 -4.43
CA LEU A 5 -8.18 -5.22 -3.04
C LEU A 5 -8.50 -3.74 -2.89
N ARG A 6 -9.56 -3.46 -2.13
CA ARG A 6 -10.05 -2.10 -1.93
C ARG A 6 -9.91 -1.70 -0.49
N GLY A 7 -9.71 -0.43 -0.28
CA GLY A 7 -9.64 0.10 1.07
C GLY A 7 -9.49 1.60 1.06
N VAL A 8 -9.23 2.12 2.24
CA VAL A 8 -8.97 3.54 2.47
C VAL A 8 -7.61 3.66 3.11
N VAL A 9 -6.77 4.52 2.55
CA VAL A 9 -5.49 4.85 3.14
C VAL A 9 -5.58 6.26 3.72
N HIS A 10 -5.06 6.44 4.92
CA HIS A 10 -5.08 7.72 5.61
C HIS A 10 -3.67 8.27 5.73
N ASN A 11 -3.48 9.47 5.22
CA ASN A 11 -2.23 10.20 5.37
C ASN A 11 -2.42 11.24 6.48
N PRO A 12 -1.82 11.02 7.66
CA PRO A 12 -1.98 11.96 8.79
C PRO A 12 -1.14 13.23 8.66
N GLY A 13 -0.25 13.28 7.69
CA GLY A 13 0.63 14.42 7.50
C GLY A 13 -0.05 15.58 6.80
N LYS A 14 0.70 16.65 6.62
CA LYS A 14 0.23 17.85 5.94
C LYS A 14 0.66 17.90 4.48
N ARG A 15 1.41 16.92 4.05
CA ARG A 15 1.94 16.85 2.69
C ARG A 15 1.58 15.52 2.05
N ALA A 16 1.55 15.53 0.73
CA ALA A 16 1.35 14.31 -0.01
C ALA A 16 2.50 13.34 0.22
N VAL A 17 2.17 12.07 0.31
CA VAL A 17 3.14 10.98 0.29
C VAL A 17 3.24 10.53 -1.15
N VAL A 18 4.45 10.46 -1.67
CA VAL A 18 4.69 10.11 -3.08
C VAL A 18 5.23 8.68 -3.20
N ASP A 19 4.96 8.09 -4.34
CA ASP A 19 5.41 6.71 -4.65
C ASP A 19 5.02 5.72 -3.56
N ALA A 20 3.79 5.83 -3.08
CA ALA A 20 3.30 4.93 -2.04
C ALA A 20 3.02 3.55 -2.61
N ASP A 21 3.34 2.54 -1.83
CA ASP A 21 3.07 1.14 -2.14
C ASP A 21 2.28 0.51 -1.02
N LEU A 22 1.42 -0.42 -1.39
CA LEU A 22 0.70 -1.23 -0.42
C LEU A 22 1.42 -2.56 -0.23
N PHE A 23 1.60 -2.94 1.02
CA PHE A 23 2.20 -4.20 1.44
C PHE A 23 1.18 -4.98 2.25
N ALA A 24 1.05 -6.25 1.97
CA ALA A 24 0.14 -7.11 2.72
C ALA A 24 0.49 -8.57 2.49
N GLN A 25 -0.01 -9.42 3.36
CA GLN A 25 0.03 -10.85 3.17
C GLN A 25 -1.37 -11.33 2.81
N ILE A 26 -1.46 -12.17 1.79
CA ILE A 26 -2.73 -12.70 1.31
C ILE A 26 -2.69 -14.20 1.45
N PHE A 27 -3.69 -14.74 2.14
CA PHE A 27 -3.78 -16.16 2.43
C PHE A 27 -5.03 -16.75 1.80
N ASP A 28 -4.96 -18.02 1.44
CA ASP A 28 -6.12 -18.75 0.96
C ASP A 28 -6.98 -19.22 2.15
N ARG A 29 -8.03 -19.98 1.84
CA ARG A 29 -8.93 -20.49 2.87
C ARG A 29 -8.22 -21.39 3.89
N GLY A 30 -7.20 -22.10 3.47
CA GLY A 30 -6.45 -23.00 4.33
C GLY A 30 -5.34 -22.30 5.14
N GLY A 31 -5.17 -21.01 5.00
CA GLY A 31 -4.13 -20.27 5.68
C GLY A 31 -2.78 -20.32 4.99
N GLU A 32 -2.72 -20.82 3.76
CA GLU A 32 -1.50 -20.83 2.97
C GLU A 32 -1.36 -19.54 2.18
N PRO A 33 -0.13 -19.03 1.99
CA PRO A 33 0.06 -17.82 1.20
C PRO A 33 -0.46 -18.00 -0.23
N ALA A 34 -1.36 -17.13 -0.64
CA ALA A 34 -1.89 -17.16 -2.00
C ALA A 34 -0.90 -16.54 -2.99
N LEU A 35 -0.07 -15.61 -2.52
CA LEU A 35 1.00 -15.02 -3.30
C LEU A 35 2.31 -15.29 -2.58
N GLN A 36 3.08 -16.22 -3.09
CA GLN A 36 4.33 -16.61 -2.44
C GLN A 36 5.36 -15.51 -2.56
N ASN A 37 6.07 -15.26 -1.47
CA ASN A 37 7.20 -14.32 -1.40
C ASN A 37 6.85 -12.90 -1.85
N ARG A 38 5.56 -12.56 -1.82
CA ARG A 38 5.12 -11.22 -2.18
C ARG A 38 4.52 -10.54 -0.98
N THR A 39 5.17 -9.47 -0.56
CA THR A 39 4.60 -8.57 0.44
C THR A 39 4.11 -7.29 -0.21
N ARG A 40 4.70 -6.88 -1.33
CA ARG A 40 4.24 -5.71 -2.06
C ARG A 40 3.06 -6.09 -2.95
N VAL A 41 1.92 -5.48 -2.69
CA VAL A 41 0.70 -5.76 -3.43
C VAL A 41 0.61 -4.91 -4.69
N GLY A 42 0.92 -3.64 -4.57
CA GLY A 42 0.86 -2.74 -5.71
C GLY A 42 1.14 -1.30 -5.33
N SER A 43 1.10 -0.43 -6.33
CA SER A 43 1.34 0.99 -6.15
C SER A 43 0.06 1.74 -5.83
N LEU A 44 0.13 2.63 -4.86
CA LEU A 44 -0.96 3.57 -4.55
C LEU A 44 -0.73 4.92 -5.22
N GLY A 45 0.45 5.15 -5.79
CA GLY A 45 0.81 6.43 -6.36
C GLY A 45 0.99 7.50 -5.28
N ASP A 46 0.54 8.70 -5.56
CA ASP A 46 0.64 9.80 -4.62
C ASP A 46 -0.61 9.86 -3.76
N VAL A 47 -0.40 10.00 -2.45
CA VAL A 47 -1.49 10.00 -1.47
C VAL A 47 -1.52 11.37 -0.80
N PRO A 48 -2.54 12.19 -1.09
CA PRO A 48 -2.67 13.50 -0.43
C PRO A 48 -3.02 13.34 1.05
N PRO A 49 -2.89 14.43 1.83
CA PRO A 49 -3.33 14.38 3.22
C PRO A 49 -4.81 13.98 3.34
N GLY A 50 -5.13 13.30 4.42
CA GLY A 50 -6.48 12.80 4.66
C GLY A 50 -6.70 11.42 4.10
N ASP A 51 -7.95 11.08 3.88
CA ASP A 51 -8.35 9.76 3.42
C ASP A 51 -8.39 9.69 1.91
N SER A 52 -7.90 8.57 1.38
CA SER A 52 -7.96 8.29 -0.06
C SER A 52 -8.40 6.86 -0.27
N ASP A 53 -9.35 6.68 -1.17
CA ASP A 53 -9.76 5.33 -1.57
C ASP A 53 -8.72 4.73 -2.49
N PHE A 54 -8.56 3.44 -2.39
CA PHE A 54 -7.71 2.72 -3.34
C PHE A 54 -8.38 1.43 -3.79
N ALA A 55 -8.01 0.98 -4.98
CA ALA A 55 -8.40 -0.31 -5.50
C ALA A 55 -7.22 -0.85 -6.30
N LEU A 56 -6.74 -2.02 -5.91
CA LEU A 56 -5.62 -2.66 -6.58
C LEU A 56 -6.06 -4.00 -7.14
N ARG A 57 -5.59 -4.31 -8.33
CA ARG A 57 -5.86 -5.59 -8.94
C ARG A 57 -4.84 -6.61 -8.52
N LEU A 58 -5.33 -7.78 -8.15
CA LEU A 58 -4.49 -8.91 -7.79
C LEU A 58 -4.76 -10.06 -8.75
N SER A 59 -3.70 -10.64 -9.24
CA SER A 59 -3.80 -11.87 -10.02
C SER A 59 -3.45 -13.03 -9.10
N ILE A 60 -4.44 -13.86 -8.82
CA ILE A 60 -4.31 -15.00 -7.93
C ILE A 60 -4.33 -16.28 -8.76
N PRO A 61 -3.46 -17.25 -8.48
CA PRO A 61 -3.46 -18.50 -9.23
C PRO A 61 -4.83 -19.17 -9.25
N ALA A 62 -5.19 -19.71 -10.40
CA ALA A 62 -6.45 -20.45 -10.55
C ALA A 62 -6.46 -21.63 -9.59
N GLY A 63 -7.62 -21.90 -9.02
CA GLY A 63 -7.77 -23.02 -8.09
C GLY A 63 -7.40 -22.70 -6.66
N THR A 64 -7.01 -21.45 -6.36
CA THR A 64 -6.74 -21.05 -5.00
C THR A 64 -8.03 -21.11 -4.18
N PRO A 65 -8.03 -21.82 -3.03
CA PRO A 65 -9.25 -21.95 -2.24
C PRO A 65 -9.71 -20.60 -1.68
N GLU A 66 -10.98 -20.32 -1.89
CA GLU A 66 -11.63 -19.12 -1.37
C GLU A 66 -12.39 -19.42 -0.07
N PRO A 67 -12.60 -18.46 0.81
CA PRO A 67 -12.27 -17.03 0.66
C PRO A 67 -10.81 -16.74 0.92
N LEU A 68 -10.34 -15.64 0.33
CA LEU A 68 -9.01 -15.11 0.62
C LEU A 68 -9.07 -14.17 1.81
N SER A 69 -7.98 -14.10 2.54
CA SER A 69 -7.85 -13.14 3.65
C SER A 69 -6.60 -12.29 3.48
N VAL A 70 -6.68 -11.08 4.00
CA VAL A 70 -5.59 -10.11 3.95
C VAL A 70 -5.13 -9.86 5.37
N SER A 71 -3.83 -9.94 5.58
CA SER A 71 -3.25 -9.73 6.89
C SER A 71 -2.05 -8.80 6.80
N LYS A 72 -1.81 -8.07 7.87
CA LYS A 72 -0.64 -7.17 7.99
C LYS A 72 -0.58 -6.16 6.85
N ALA A 73 -1.73 -5.63 6.46
CA ALA A 73 -1.79 -4.62 5.41
C ALA A 73 -1.19 -3.31 5.92
N ARG A 74 -0.31 -2.73 5.12
CA ARG A 74 0.31 -1.45 5.44
C ARG A 74 0.69 -0.75 4.15
N ALA A 75 0.74 0.57 4.21
CA ALA A 75 1.15 1.38 3.07
C ALA A 75 2.37 2.19 3.46
N ARG A 76 3.29 2.31 2.56
CA ARG A 76 4.50 3.09 2.74
C ARG A 76 4.80 3.90 1.50
N GLY A 77 5.33 5.09 1.72
CA GLY A 77 5.77 5.94 0.64
C GLY A 77 6.81 6.91 1.15
N PHE A 78 6.93 8.03 0.48
CA PHE A 78 7.97 9.01 0.78
C PHE A 78 7.38 10.40 0.88
N THR A 79 7.92 11.23 1.79
CA THR A 79 7.61 12.65 1.82
C THR A 79 8.85 13.42 1.45
N ALA A 80 8.67 14.44 0.60
CA ALA A 80 9.75 15.36 0.33
C ALA A 80 9.97 16.24 1.54
N PRO A 81 11.19 16.41 2.02
CA PRO A 81 11.46 17.34 3.12
C PRO A 81 11.21 18.78 2.68
N VAL A 82 10.95 19.63 3.66
CA VAL A 82 10.80 21.05 3.37
C VAL A 82 12.14 21.58 2.90
N ARG A 83 12.14 22.16 1.72
CA ARG A 83 13.33 22.82 1.23
C ARG A 83 13.46 24.17 1.95
N THR A 84 14.44 24.27 2.80
CA THR A 84 14.68 25.49 3.55
C THR A 84 15.79 26.35 2.96
N ARG A 85 16.60 25.77 2.09
CA ARG A 85 17.74 26.46 1.51
C ARG A 85 17.96 26.03 0.08
N ALA A 86 18.48 26.95 -0.71
CA ALA A 86 18.92 26.62 -2.04
C ALA A 86 20.07 25.60 -1.97
N GLY A 87 20.04 24.62 -2.82
CA GLY A 87 21.06 23.60 -2.87
C GLY A 87 20.90 22.46 -1.88
N SER A 88 19.88 22.51 -1.06
CA SER A 88 19.57 21.37 -0.21
C SER A 88 19.09 20.20 -1.06
N ASP A 89 19.59 19.04 -0.76
CA ASP A 89 19.13 17.84 -1.45
C ASP A 89 17.71 17.54 -1.05
N ASP A 90 16.88 17.27 -2.04
CA ASP A 90 15.52 16.84 -1.80
C ASP A 90 15.56 15.34 -1.53
N GLU A 91 15.55 15.00 -0.27
CA GLU A 91 15.45 13.60 0.12
C GLU A 91 14.00 13.21 0.33
N LEU A 92 13.66 12.06 -0.19
CA LEU A 92 12.36 11.47 0.09
C LEU A 92 12.51 10.60 1.33
N LEU A 93 11.73 10.91 2.34
CA LEU A 93 11.76 10.20 3.60
C LEU A 93 10.64 9.15 3.62
N PRO A 94 10.94 7.94 4.03
CA PRO A 94 9.91 6.92 4.13
C PRO A 94 8.87 7.31 5.19
N LEU A 95 7.62 7.09 4.86
CA LEU A 95 6.51 7.35 5.77
C LEU A 95 5.49 6.23 5.65
N GLU A 96 5.13 5.66 6.79
CA GLU A 96 4.07 4.69 6.84
C GLU A 96 2.73 5.40 6.87
N LEU A 97 1.82 4.91 6.03
CA LEU A 97 0.46 5.43 5.96
C LEU A 97 -0.47 4.55 6.78
N GLU A 98 -1.51 5.16 7.33
CA GLU A 98 -2.53 4.42 8.06
C GLU A 98 -3.53 3.83 7.08
N LEU A 99 -3.93 2.60 7.34
CA LEU A 99 -4.95 1.91 6.56
C LEU A 99 -6.21 1.79 7.37
N GLN A 100 -7.33 2.05 6.72
CA GLN A 100 -8.65 1.98 7.32
C GLN A 100 -9.52 0.95 6.60
N GLY A 101 -10.32 0.27 7.35
CA GLY A 101 -11.28 -0.65 6.81
C GLY A 101 -10.81 -2.04 6.70
#